data_8fb300035044dce388f24f21bd81efc8
#
_entry.id   8fb300035044dce388f24f21bd81efc8
#
_cell.length_a   1.000
_cell.length_b   1.000
_cell.length_c   1.000
_cell.angle_alpha   90.00
_cell.angle_beta   90.00
_cell.angle_gamma   90.00
#
_symmetry.space_group_name_H-M   'P 1'
#
loop_
_entity.id
_entity.type
_entity.pdbx_description
1 polymer ?
#
loop_
_entity_poly.entity_id
_entity_poly.type
_entity_poly.pdbx_seq_one_letter_code
_entity_poly.pdbx_strand_id
1 'polypeptide(L)'
;MSNIKTPFRYDFVGSFLRPEKLKKARKQFDDGEIGYEELKKVEDESITDLITKVKELGYHVITDGEFRRATWHLDFMWGFDGVGHTPTKTGLPFHGEDAMVDDTYLVGKVGIKVEHPFVEHFKFVKQFEDENTVAKQTMPSPAQFLAQFTMPFNREHTLKYYATDKELAEDIVKAYGKVINDLYEAGCRNIQLDDCTWGMMADKSGHFAYGTTQEGLIEIQKAHKDINNKVIANAPKDIVINTHVCRGNFHSTYANSGAYDPVADILFGEENVDAYYLEFDDERSGGFAPLAKVSGDKKVVLGLITTKSPKLENKEEVINRIHEAEKYIPLDRLYLSPQCGFASCEIGNKLTEEEQWAKLTLVKEIAKEVWG
;
A
#
# COMPACT_ATOMS: atom_id res chain seq x y z
N MET A 1 -1.27 26.01 -5.65
CA MET A 1 -1.14 24.57 -5.42
C MET A 1 0.22 24.35 -4.79
N SER A 2 0.30 23.60 -3.70
CA SER A 2 1.58 23.36 -3.03
C SER A 2 2.47 22.49 -3.95
N ASN A 3 3.75 22.86 -4.09
CA ASN A 3 4.74 22.06 -4.82
C ASN A 3 5.38 20.97 -3.93
N ILE A 4 4.71 20.62 -2.81
CA ILE A 4 5.23 19.67 -1.85
C ILE A 4 4.99 18.25 -2.38
N LYS A 5 6.01 17.40 -2.27
CA LYS A 5 6.01 16.04 -2.84
C LYS A 5 6.47 15.03 -1.79
N THR A 6 5.81 13.86 -1.77
CA THR A 6 6.23 12.72 -0.96
C THR A 6 7.53 12.08 -1.48
N PRO A 7 8.31 11.35 -0.67
CA PRO A 7 8.15 11.19 0.77
C PRO A 7 8.71 12.37 1.57
N PHE A 8 8.26 12.49 2.82
CA PHE A 8 8.82 13.41 3.81
C PHE A 8 9.76 12.66 4.76
N ARG A 9 10.70 13.36 5.44
CA ARG A 9 11.69 12.74 6.34
C ARG A 9 11.06 11.82 7.38
N TYR A 10 9.84 12.14 7.83
CA TYR A 10 8.95 11.26 8.55
C TYR A 10 7.63 11.17 7.80
N ASP A 11 7.24 9.96 7.51
CA ASP A 11 6.09 9.65 6.66
C ASP A 11 5.34 8.44 7.24
N PHE A 12 4.28 8.01 6.60
CA PHE A 12 3.55 6.79 6.93
C PHE A 12 2.98 6.14 5.66
N VAL A 13 2.64 4.85 5.75
CA VAL A 13 2.13 4.09 4.60
C VAL A 13 0.74 4.58 4.19
N GLY A 14 -0.23 4.64 5.09
CA GLY A 14 -1.51 5.27 4.72
C GLY A 14 -2.73 4.84 5.51
N SER A 15 -2.82 3.56 5.94
CA SER A 15 -3.95 3.07 6.71
C SER A 15 -3.80 3.28 8.21
N PHE A 16 -4.91 3.60 8.89
CA PHE A 16 -4.99 3.86 10.32
C PHE A 16 -6.05 2.97 10.99
N LEU A 17 -5.94 2.77 12.30
CA LEU A 17 -6.94 2.07 13.09
C LEU A 17 -8.28 2.78 12.99
N ARG A 18 -9.34 2.01 12.64
CA ARG A 18 -10.71 2.55 12.55
C ARG A 18 -11.22 2.90 13.93
N PRO A 19 -11.71 4.15 14.17
CA PRO A 19 -12.33 4.50 15.44
C PRO A 19 -13.61 3.71 15.69
N GLU A 20 -13.94 3.46 16.94
CA GLU A 20 -15.10 2.64 17.33
C GLU A 20 -16.43 3.15 16.76
N LYS A 21 -16.61 4.47 16.61
CA LYS A 21 -17.79 5.05 15.97
C LYS A 21 -17.96 4.59 14.51
N LEU A 22 -16.85 4.45 13.78
CA LEU A 22 -16.85 3.99 12.39
C LEU A 22 -17.12 2.49 12.29
N LYS A 23 -16.47 1.67 13.14
CA LYS A 23 -16.74 0.22 13.19
C LYS A 23 -18.21 -0.07 13.49
N LYS A 24 -18.79 0.67 14.44
CA LYS A 24 -20.22 0.56 14.76
C LYS A 24 -21.12 0.94 13.57
N ALA A 25 -20.81 2.05 12.89
CA ALA A 25 -21.62 2.48 11.74
C ALA A 25 -21.52 1.49 10.57
N ARG A 26 -20.33 0.91 10.29
CA ARG A 26 -20.18 -0.14 9.27
C ARG A 26 -21.02 -1.36 9.60
N LYS A 27 -20.95 -1.85 10.84
CA LYS A 27 -21.79 -2.97 11.28
C LYS A 27 -23.29 -2.65 11.11
N GLN A 28 -23.74 -1.46 11.49
CA GLN A 28 -25.13 -1.06 11.33
C GLN A 28 -25.56 -0.99 9.85
N PHE A 29 -24.64 -0.57 8.96
CA PHE A 29 -24.88 -0.58 7.53
C PHE A 29 -24.98 -2.00 6.97
N ASP A 30 -24.07 -2.90 7.36
CA ASP A 30 -24.07 -4.31 6.96
C ASP A 30 -25.31 -5.05 7.46
N ASP A 31 -25.80 -4.71 8.66
CA ASP A 31 -27.03 -5.25 9.25
C ASP A 31 -28.30 -4.60 8.62
N GLY A 32 -28.15 -3.59 7.75
CA GLY A 32 -29.26 -2.87 7.11
C GLY A 32 -30.02 -1.90 8.03
N GLU A 33 -29.41 -1.53 9.17
CA GLU A 33 -30.00 -0.60 10.16
C GLU A 33 -29.86 0.87 9.73
N ILE A 34 -28.82 1.22 8.99
CA ILE A 34 -28.60 2.57 8.45
C ILE A 34 -28.37 2.53 6.93
N GLY A 35 -28.62 3.64 6.26
CA GLY A 35 -28.37 3.83 4.83
C GLY A 35 -26.93 4.28 4.54
N TYR A 36 -26.55 4.22 3.24
CA TYR A 36 -25.22 4.64 2.78
C TYR A 36 -24.89 6.08 3.15
N GLU A 37 -25.83 7.01 3.07
CA GLU A 37 -25.60 8.42 3.40
C GLU A 37 -25.26 8.63 4.89
N GLU A 38 -25.83 7.81 5.76
CA GLU A 38 -25.54 7.85 7.20
C GLU A 38 -24.15 7.27 7.48
N LEU A 39 -23.79 6.14 6.85
CA LEU A 39 -22.43 5.58 6.92
C LEU A 39 -21.41 6.61 6.41
N LYS A 40 -21.64 7.16 5.21
CA LYS A 40 -20.77 8.15 4.58
C LYS A 40 -20.52 9.36 5.50
N LYS A 41 -21.54 9.83 6.21
CA LYS A 41 -21.38 10.93 7.18
C LYS A 41 -20.41 10.56 8.31
N VAL A 42 -20.51 9.35 8.86
CA VAL A 42 -19.60 8.89 9.92
C VAL A 42 -18.17 8.67 9.38
N GLU A 43 -18.04 8.21 8.13
CA GLU A 43 -16.74 8.12 7.44
C GLU A 43 -16.11 9.51 7.27
N ASP A 44 -16.87 10.49 6.75
CA ASP A 44 -16.40 11.86 6.54
C ASP A 44 -15.94 12.51 7.86
N GLU A 45 -16.71 12.35 8.93
CA GLU A 45 -16.36 12.85 10.27
C GLU A 45 -15.10 12.16 10.80
N SER A 46 -14.99 10.84 10.62
CA SER A 46 -13.83 10.08 11.12
C SER A 46 -12.55 10.42 10.36
N ILE A 47 -12.63 10.63 9.05
CA ILE A 47 -11.49 11.05 8.21
C ILE A 47 -11.08 12.48 8.57
N THR A 48 -12.03 13.37 8.83
CA THR A 48 -11.76 14.74 9.26
C THR A 48 -11.00 14.76 10.59
N ASP A 49 -11.42 13.97 11.58
CA ASP A 49 -10.76 13.84 12.87
C ASP A 49 -9.33 13.29 12.71
N LEU A 50 -9.16 12.24 11.88
CA LEU A 50 -7.86 11.66 11.54
C LEU A 50 -6.90 12.70 10.95
N ILE A 51 -7.35 13.41 9.90
CA ILE A 51 -6.53 14.42 9.22
C ILE A 51 -6.14 15.54 10.15
N THR A 52 -7.07 16.00 10.98
CA THR A 52 -6.80 17.02 11.99
C THR A 52 -5.66 16.58 12.92
N LYS A 53 -5.74 15.35 13.44
CA LYS A 53 -4.73 14.82 14.37
C LYS A 53 -3.37 14.60 13.71
N VAL A 54 -3.35 14.13 12.46
CA VAL A 54 -2.12 13.99 11.66
C VAL A 54 -1.43 15.33 11.46
N LYS A 55 -2.19 16.38 11.14
CA LYS A 55 -1.66 17.76 10.99
C LYS A 55 -1.19 18.34 12.31
N GLU A 56 -1.90 18.11 13.42
CA GLU A 56 -1.48 18.54 14.77
C GLU A 56 -0.16 17.87 15.18
N LEU A 57 0.08 16.62 14.81
CA LEU A 57 1.36 15.95 14.98
C LEU A 57 2.47 16.55 14.08
N GLY A 58 2.11 17.39 13.11
CA GLY A 58 3.03 18.07 12.20
C GLY A 58 3.49 17.21 11.03
N TYR A 59 2.74 16.19 10.64
CA TYR A 59 2.98 15.47 9.39
C TYR A 59 2.58 16.33 8.19
N HIS A 60 3.30 16.14 7.08
CA HIS A 60 3.11 16.89 5.83
C HIS A 60 2.30 16.11 4.78
N VAL A 61 1.98 14.86 5.05
CA VAL A 61 1.15 14.01 4.19
C VAL A 61 -0.14 13.66 4.92
N ILE A 62 -1.24 13.64 4.18
CA ILE A 62 -2.55 13.20 4.67
C ILE A 62 -3.14 12.14 3.73
N THR A 63 -3.90 11.21 4.29
CA THR A 63 -4.68 10.18 3.57
C THR A 63 -6.08 10.11 4.16
N ASP A 64 -6.99 9.34 3.55
CA ASP A 64 -8.27 8.99 4.14
C ASP A 64 -8.18 7.93 5.27
N GLY A 65 -6.96 7.50 5.63
CA GLY A 65 -6.74 6.42 6.59
C GLY A 65 -7.23 5.07 6.13
N GLU A 66 -7.70 4.97 4.88
CA GLU A 66 -8.42 3.82 4.31
C GLU A 66 -9.75 3.52 5.03
N PHE A 67 -10.34 4.54 5.67
CA PHE A 67 -11.54 4.42 6.50
C PHE A 67 -12.80 4.02 5.71
N ARG A 68 -12.79 4.18 4.39
CA ARG A 68 -13.88 3.75 3.51
C ARG A 68 -13.73 2.33 2.97
N ARG A 69 -12.62 1.63 3.33
CA ARG A 69 -12.26 0.31 2.80
C ARG A 69 -12.43 -0.77 3.87
N ALA A 70 -12.95 -1.92 3.48
CA ALA A 70 -12.88 -3.15 4.26
C ALA A 70 -11.47 -3.76 4.15
N THR A 71 -10.88 -3.72 2.93
CA THR A 71 -9.53 -4.21 2.65
C THR A 71 -8.76 -3.22 1.78
N TRP A 72 -7.45 -3.13 1.98
CA TRP A 72 -6.58 -2.18 1.28
C TRP A 72 -6.61 -2.31 -0.26
N HIS A 73 -6.84 -3.51 -0.81
CA HIS A 73 -6.71 -3.80 -2.24
C HIS A 73 -8.01 -4.22 -2.92
N LEU A 74 -8.86 -5.04 -2.28
CA LEU A 74 -10.03 -5.60 -2.94
C LEU A 74 -11.08 -4.53 -3.24
N ASP A 75 -11.31 -3.60 -2.30
CA ASP A 75 -12.22 -2.47 -2.50
C ASP A 75 -11.85 -1.63 -3.73
N PHE A 76 -10.55 -1.48 -4.02
CA PHE A 76 -10.11 -0.84 -5.25
C PHE A 76 -10.45 -1.70 -6.48
N MET A 77 -10.20 -3.01 -6.42
CA MET A 77 -10.46 -3.91 -7.55
C MET A 77 -11.94 -3.97 -7.90
N TRP A 78 -12.83 -3.90 -6.91
CA TRP A 78 -14.28 -3.91 -7.11
C TRP A 78 -14.81 -2.65 -7.82
N GLY A 79 -14.03 -1.59 -7.85
CA GLY A 79 -14.36 -0.36 -8.61
C GLY A 79 -14.27 -0.53 -10.13
N PHE A 80 -13.79 -1.68 -10.63
CA PHE A 80 -13.66 -1.93 -12.07
C PHE A 80 -14.78 -2.83 -12.62
N ASP A 81 -15.18 -2.57 -13.85
CA ASP A 81 -16.03 -3.49 -14.62
C ASP A 81 -15.27 -4.83 -14.79
N GLY A 82 -16.02 -5.91 -14.76
CA GLY A 82 -15.49 -7.26 -14.97
C GLY A 82 -14.89 -7.92 -13.72
N VAL A 83 -14.87 -7.24 -12.58
CA VAL A 83 -14.47 -7.80 -11.28
C VAL A 83 -15.72 -8.11 -10.46
N GLY A 84 -15.78 -9.32 -9.91
CA GLY A 84 -16.84 -9.77 -9.00
C GLY A 84 -16.25 -10.33 -7.73
N HIS A 85 -17.08 -10.44 -6.68
CA HIS A 85 -16.66 -11.01 -5.40
C HIS A 85 -17.81 -11.74 -4.69
N THR A 86 -17.45 -12.61 -3.77
CA THR A 86 -18.39 -13.34 -2.88
C THR A 86 -17.73 -13.55 -1.52
N PRO A 87 -18.51 -13.66 -0.44
CA PRO A 87 -17.96 -14.02 0.87
C PRO A 87 -17.12 -15.30 0.80
N THR A 88 -15.89 -15.22 1.34
CA THR A 88 -14.99 -16.38 1.37
C THR A 88 -15.47 -17.48 2.29
N LYS A 89 -15.04 -18.72 1.99
CA LYS A 89 -15.24 -19.88 2.89
C LYS A 89 -13.93 -20.30 3.58
N THR A 90 -12.80 -19.89 3.08
CA THR A 90 -11.47 -20.35 3.52
C THR A 90 -10.57 -19.25 4.04
N GLY A 91 -10.74 -18.00 3.55
CA GLY A 91 -9.87 -16.89 3.85
C GLY A 91 -8.50 -16.94 3.15
N LEU A 92 -7.70 -15.91 3.36
CA LEU A 92 -6.30 -15.84 2.93
C LEU A 92 -5.40 -16.21 4.12
N PRO A 93 -4.42 -17.12 3.96
CA PRO A 93 -3.57 -17.56 5.06
C PRO A 93 -2.56 -16.48 5.46
N PHE A 94 -2.49 -16.22 6.77
CA PHE A 94 -1.46 -15.44 7.44
C PHE A 94 -0.77 -16.31 8.48
N HIS A 95 0.29 -15.82 9.08
CA HIS A 95 1.00 -16.57 10.11
C HIS A 95 0.15 -16.68 11.39
N GLY A 96 -0.52 -17.84 11.56
CA GLY A 96 -1.37 -18.15 12.73
C GLY A 96 -2.83 -17.72 12.65
N GLU A 97 -3.25 -17.04 11.60
CA GLU A 97 -4.63 -16.60 11.37
C GLU A 97 -4.99 -16.68 9.89
N ASP A 98 -6.29 -16.77 9.57
CA ASP A 98 -6.80 -16.63 8.20
C ASP A 98 -7.58 -15.31 8.08
N ALA A 99 -7.24 -14.50 7.08
CA ALA A 99 -7.96 -13.27 6.79
C ALA A 99 -9.24 -13.58 6.02
N MET A 100 -10.39 -13.45 6.67
CA MET A 100 -11.71 -13.71 6.08
C MET A 100 -12.15 -12.52 5.20
N VAL A 101 -11.47 -12.37 4.06
CA VAL A 101 -11.78 -11.35 3.05
C VAL A 101 -12.45 -12.01 1.85
N ASP A 102 -13.30 -11.27 1.13
CA ASP A 102 -14.08 -11.82 0.02
C ASP A 102 -13.21 -12.45 -1.07
N ASP A 103 -13.65 -13.62 -1.56
CA ASP A 103 -13.10 -14.21 -2.78
C ASP A 103 -13.39 -13.29 -3.96
N THR A 104 -12.35 -12.78 -4.61
CA THR A 104 -12.43 -11.81 -5.71
C THR A 104 -11.93 -12.43 -7.00
N TYR A 105 -12.75 -12.41 -8.05
CA TYR A 105 -12.52 -13.10 -9.32
C TYR A 105 -13.08 -12.33 -10.51
N LEU A 106 -12.67 -12.70 -11.75
CA LEU A 106 -13.21 -12.07 -12.95
C LEU A 106 -14.58 -12.66 -13.30
N VAL A 107 -15.51 -11.76 -13.63
CA VAL A 107 -16.84 -12.04 -14.17
C VAL A 107 -17.03 -11.44 -15.58
N GLY A 108 -15.99 -10.78 -16.09
CA GLY A 108 -15.93 -10.15 -17.41
C GLY A 108 -14.53 -9.64 -17.72
N LYS A 109 -14.35 -8.93 -18.83
CA LYS A 109 -13.11 -8.20 -19.11
C LYS A 109 -12.98 -6.98 -18.22
N VAL A 110 -11.77 -6.73 -17.73
CA VAL A 110 -11.46 -5.56 -16.90
C VAL A 110 -11.64 -4.27 -17.71
N GLY A 111 -12.35 -3.31 -17.13
CA GLY A 111 -12.57 -2.01 -17.73
C GLY A 111 -13.09 -1.00 -16.70
N ILE A 112 -13.34 0.21 -17.16
CA ILE A 112 -13.94 1.26 -16.32
C ILE A 112 -14.84 2.14 -17.18
N LYS A 113 -16.15 2.12 -16.89
CA LYS A 113 -17.16 2.89 -17.61
C LYS A 113 -17.57 4.17 -16.88
N VAL A 114 -17.46 4.13 -15.56
CA VAL A 114 -17.79 5.26 -14.70
C VAL A 114 -16.55 5.74 -13.96
N GLU A 115 -16.61 6.88 -13.28
CA GLU A 115 -15.50 7.32 -12.43
C GLU A 115 -15.28 6.32 -11.29
N HIS A 116 -14.01 5.98 -11.04
CA HIS A 116 -13.64 5.04 -9.98
C HIS A 116 -13.92 5.65 -8.60
N PRO A 117 -14.52 4.92 -7.62
CA PRO A 117 -14.89 5.47 -6.31
C PRO A 117 -13.75 6.17 -5.57
N PHE A 118 -12.51 5.72 -5.75
CA PHE A 118 -11.33 6.33 -5.11
C PHE A 118 -11.06 7.76 -5.56
N VAL A 119 -11.59 8.21 -6.69
CA VAL A 119 -11.49 9.60 -7.14
C VAL A 119 -12.32 10.50 -6.22
N GLU A 120 -13.54 10.11 -5.88
CA GLU A 120 -14.38 10.84 -4.91
C GLU A 120 -13.78 10.79 -3.49
N HIS A 121 -13.20 9.64 -3.08
CA HIS A 121 -12.47 9.52 -1.80
C HIS A 121 -11.29 10.51 -1.75
N PHE A 122 -10.52 10.61 -2.84
CA PHE A 122 -9.42 11.56 -2.95
C PHE A 122 -9.90 13.02 -2.91
N LYS A 123 -10.96 13.37 -3.64
CA LYS A 123 -11.54 14.72 -3.64
C LYS A 123 -11.92 15.17 -2.23
N PHE A 124 -12.38 14.26 -1.39
CA PHE A 124 -12.68 14.56 0.01
C PHE A 124 -11.42 14.90 0.81
N VAL A 125 -10.34 14.11 0.69
CA VAL A 125 -9.07 14.38 1.38
C VAL A 125 -8.40 15.65 0.86
N LYS A 126 -8.48 15.89 -0.45
CA LYS A 126 -7.87 17.01 -1.13
C LYS A 126 -8.28 18.38 -0.56
N GLN A 127 -9.51 18.52 -0.08
CA GLN A 127 -9.99 19.78 0.50
C GLN A 127 -9.25 20.21 1.80
N PHE A 128 -8.53 19.28 2.44
CA PHE A 128 -7.74 19.55 3.65
C PHE A 128 -6.28 19.92 3.37
N GLU A 129 -5.86 19.94 2.10
CA GLU A 129 -4.50 20.42 1.77
C GLU A 129 -4.33 21.90 2.11
N ASP A 130 -3.11 22.24 2.47
CA ASP A 130 -2.68 23.61 2.69
C ASP A 130 -1.24 23.84 2.16
N GLU A 131 -0.61 24.93 2.59
CA GLU A 131 0.77 25.26 2.18
C GLU A 131 1.82 24.27 2.69
N ASN A 132 1.52 23.51 3.76
CA ASN A 132 2.42 22.59 4.44
C ASN A 132 2.02 21.11 4.30
N THR A 133 0.86 20.81 3.72
CA THR A 133 0.27 19.48 3.75
C THR A 133 -0.27 19.07 2.37
N VAL A 134 0.03 17.86 1.94
CA VAL A 134 -0.45 17.27 0.67
C VAL A 134 -1.22 15.98 0.89
N ALA A 135 -2.22 15.75 0.07
CA ALA A 135 -2.95 14.49 0.01
C ALA A 135 -2.16 13.44 -0.80
N LYS A 136 -2.07 12.24 -0.25
CA LYS A 136 -1.52 11.05 -0.90
C LYS A 136 -2.66 10.04 -1.12
N GLN A 137 -2.81 9.55 -2.36
CA GLN A 137 -3.74 8.47 -2.67
C GLN A 137 -2.99 7.13 -2.62
N THR A 138 -3.44 6.22 -1.76
CA THR A 138 -2.97 4.83 -1.71
C THR A 138 -3.89 3.95 -2.54
N MET A 139 -3.32 3.03 -3.33
CA MET A 139 -4.05 2.03 -4.09
C MET A 139 -3.15 0.84 -4.40
N PRO A 140 -3.68 -0.39 -4.62
CA PRO A 140 -2.84 -1.52 -4.98
C PRO A 140 -2.09 -1.26 -6.29
N SER A 141 -0.89 -1.85 -6.43
CA SER A 141 -0.12 -1.77 -7.66
C SER A 141 -0.81 -2.50 -8.82
N PRO A 142 -0.53 -2.14 -10.08
CA PRO A 142 -0.98 -2.92 -11.23
C PRO A 142 -0.52 -4.38 -11.19
N ALA A 143 0.68 -4.65 -10.66
CA ALA A 143 1.20 -6.00 -10.46
C ALA A 143 0.39 -6.78 -9.42
N GLN A 144 -0.03 -6.14 -8.32
CA GLN A 144 -0.92 -6.75 -7.33
C GLN A 144 -2.28 -7.13 -7.95
N PHE A 145 -2.82 -6.26 -8.81
CA PHE A 145 -4.05 -6.54 -9.54
C PHE A 145 -3.87 -7.72 -10.50
N LEU A 146 -2.79 -7.73 -11.29
CA LEU A 146 -2.48 -8.84 -12.21
C LEU A 146 -2.33 -10.16 -11.44
N ALA A 147 -1.58 -10.16 -10.33
CA ALA A 147 -1.37 -11.34 -9.50
C ALA A 147 -2.70 -11.92 -8.97
N GLN A 148 -3.62 -11.07 -8.49
CA GLN A 148 -4.93 -11.51 -7.99
C GLN A 148 -5.65 -12.42 -8.99
N PHE A 149 -5.56 -12.15 -10.28
CA PHE A 149 -6.31 -12.88 -11.32
C PHE A 149 -5.47 -13.91 -12.07
N THR A 150 -4.14 -13.91 -11.96
CA THR A 150 -3.28 -14.89 -12.63
C THR A 150 -2.79 -16.01 -11.73
N MET A 151 -2.87 -15.84 -10.41
CA MET A 151 -2.54 -16.89 -9.45
C MET A 151 -3.42 -18.13 -9.58
N PRO A 152 -2.94 -19.33 -9.18
CA PRO A 152 -3.62 -20.60 -9.37
C PRO A 152 -5.07 -20.63 -8.91
N PHE A 153 -5.39 -19.99 -7.79
CA PHE A 153 -6.75 -19.98 -7.22
C PHE A 153 -7.79 -19.24 -8.07
N ASN A 154 -7.36 -18.31 -8.94
CA ASN A 154 -8.26 -17.54 -9.83
C ASN A 154 -8.10 -17.92 -11.31
N ARG A 155 -7.14 -18.78 -11.63
CA ARG A 155 -6.76 -19.06 -13.04
C ARG A 155 -7.93 -19.50 -13.92
N GLU A 156 -8.78 -20.37 -13.42
CA GLU A 156 -9.95 -20.85 -14.17
C GLU A 156 -10.96 -19.75 -14.49
N HIS A 157 -11.17 -18.81 -13.58
CA HIS A 157 -12.04 -17.66 -13.82
C HIS A 157 -11.45 -16.74 -14.90
N THR A 158 -10.17 -16.45 -14.81
CA THR A 158 -9.46 -15.56 -15.74
C THR A 158 -9.47 -16.11 -17.17
N LEU A 159 -9.20 -17.42 -17.35
CA LEU A 159 -9.19 -18.06 -18.68
C LEU A 159 -10.54 -18.04 -19.40
N LYS A 160 -11.65 -17.78 -18.72
CA LYS A 160 -12.96 -17.59 -19.36
C LYS A 160 -13.03 -16.30 -20.19
N TYR A 161 -12.23 -15.29 -19.87
CA TYR A 161 -12.31 -13.94 -20.45
C TYR A 161 -11.02 -13.54 -21.18
N TYR A 162 -9.87 -14.10 -20.80
CA TYR A 162 -8.56 -13.76 -21.33
C TYR A 162 -7.81 -15.04 -21.75
N ALA A 163 -7.40 -15.10 -23.01
CA ALA A 163 -6.61 -16.21 -23.52
C ALA A 163 -5.16 -16.19 -22.98
N THR A 164 -4.64 -15.00 -22.69
CA THR A 164 -3.27 -14.79 -22.19
C THR A 164 -3.23 -13.74 -21.08
N ASP A 165 -2.23 -13.84 -20.20
CA ASP A 165 -1.99 -12.84 -19.15
C ASP A 165 -1.60 -11.47 -19.74
N LYS A 166 -1.02 -11.46 -20.94
CA LYS A 166 -0.69 -10.23 -21.66
C LYS A 166 -1.95 -9.43 -22.01
N GLU A 167 -3.01 -10.08 -22.49
CA GLU A 167 -4.28 -9.41 -22.79
C GLU A 167 -4.90 -8.81 -21.53
N LEU A 168 -4.88 -9.55 -20.41
CA LEU A 168 -5.35 -9.02 -19.11
C LEU A 168 -4.50 -7.81 -18.68
N ALA A 169 -3.17 -7.92 -18.75
CA ALA A 169 -2.26 -6.85 -18.39
C ALA A 169 -2.49 -5.56 -19.22
N GLU A 170 -2.80 -5.70 -20.52
CA GLU A 170 -3.10 -4.56 -21.39
C GLU A 170 -4.39 -3.83 -20.97
N ASP A 171 -5.41 -4.56 -20.55
CA ASP A 171 -6.66 -3.96 -20.06
C ASP A 171 -6.48 -3.35 -18.66
N ILE A 172 -5.69 -3.98 -17.78
CA ILE A 172 -5.31 -3.38 -16.49
C ILE A 172 -4.57 -2.04 -16.70
N VAL A 173 -3.58 -2.00 -17.60
CA VAL A 173 -2.84 -0.76 -17.91
C VAL A 173 -3.77 0.36 -18.36
N LYS A 174 -4.74 0.08 -19.24
CA LYS A 174 -5.73 1.07 -19.69
C LYS A 174 -6.62 1.55 -18.54
N ALA A 175 -7.12 0.62 -17.72
CA ALA A 175 -8.00 0.92 -16.61
C ALA A 175 -7.30 1.77 -15.52
N TYR A 176 -6.07 1.39 -15.13
CA TYR A 176 -5.25 2.20 -14.21
C TYR A 176 -4.91 3.57 -14.79
N GLY A 177 -4.57 3.64 -16.09
CA GLY A 177 -4.30 4.91 -16.77
C GLY A 177 -5.48 5.87 -16.65
N LYS A 178 -6.73 5.37 -16.78
CA LYS A 178 -7.91 6.20 -16.58
C LYS A 178 -8.05 6.67 -15.13
N VAL A 179 -7.91 5.78 -14.15
CA VAL A 179 -8.01 6.15 -12.72
C VAL A 179 -6.96 7.19 -12.35
N ILE A 180 -5.70 7.01 -12.78
CA ILE A 180 -4.61 7.97 -12.51
C ILE A 180 -4.89 9.32 -13.16
N ASN A 181 -5.41 9.34 -14.38
CA ASN A 181 -5.78 10.59 -15.04
C ASN A 181 -6.96 11.28 -14.33
N ASP A 182 -7.99 10.54 -13.93
CA ASP A 182 -9.13 11.11 -13.20
C ASP A 182 -8.67 11.67 -11.83
N LEU A 183 -7.78 10.97 -11.11
CA LEU A 183 -7.14 11.47 -9.88
C LEU A 183 -6.30 12.73 -10.14
N TYR A 184 -5.54 12.75 -11.24
CA TYR A 184 -4.73 13.91 -11.63
C TYR A 184 -5.60 15.14 -11.91
N GLU A 185 -6.70 14.98 -12.64
CA GLU A 185 -7.69 16.03 -12.90
C GLU A 185 -8.38 16.50 -11.60
N ALA A 186 -8.59 15.61 -10.66
CA ALA A 186 -9.04 15.95 -9.31
C ALA A 186 -7.98 16.68 -8.46
N GLY A 187 -6.76 16.86 -8.98
CA GLY A 187 -5.65 17.57 -8.34
C GLY A 187 -4.67 16.69 -7.58
N CYS A 188 -4.74 15.35 -7.73
CA CYS A 188 -3.77 14.43 -7.13
C CYS A 188 -2.38 14.63 -7.76
N ARG A 189 -1.36 14.69 -6.89
CA ARG A 189 0.05 14.78 -7.32
C ARG A 189 0.95 13.78 -6.59
N ASN A 190 0.39 12.99 -5.68
CA ASN A 190 1.10 11.99 -4.89
C ASN A 190 0.29 10.71 -4.85
N ILE A 191 0.79 9.65 -5.49
CA ILE A 191 0.20 8.30 -5.50
C ILE A 191 1.18 7.34 -4.84
N GLN A 192 0.66 6.41 -4.04
CA GLN A 192 1.40 5.27 -3.52
C GLN A 192 0.76 3.99 -4.04
N LEU A 193 1.56 3.19 -4.73
CA LEU A 193 1.21 1.85 -5.19
C LEU A 193 1.59 0.84 -4.11
N ASP A 194 0.61 0.20 -3.49
CA ASP A 194 0.84 -0.81 -2.47
C ASP A 194 0.99 -2.19 -3.12
N ASP A 195 2.09 -2.89 -2.86
CA ASP A 195 2.48 -4.11 -3.57
C ASP A 195 3.00 -5.20 -2.61
N CYS A 196 2.19 -6.22 -2.37
CA CYS A 196 2.59 -7.40 -1.61
C CYS A 196 3.29 -8.46 -2.47
N THR A 197 3.28 -8.33 -3.81
CA THR A 197 3.80 -9.36 -4.70
C THR A 197 5.30 -9.53 -4.57
N TRP A 198 6.03 -8.44 -4.39
CA TRP A 198 7.48 -8.47 -4.17
C TRP A 198 7.87 -9.14 -2.86
N GLY A 199 7.11 -8.89 -1.78
CA GLY A 199 7.29 -9.57 -0.51
C GLY A 199 7.04 -11.07 -0.61
N MET A 200 6.03 -11.47 -1.38
CA MET A 200 5.73 -12.87 -1.66
C MET A 200 6.83 -13.54 -2.49
N MET A 201 7.34 -12.87 -3.53
CA MET A 201 8.43 -13.41 -4.38
C MET A 201 9.79 -13.42 -3.67
N ALA A 202 9.99 -12.61 -2.63
CA ALA A 202 11.17 -12.65 -1.77
C ALA A 202 11.15 -13.81 -0.78
N ASP A 203 9.96 -14.35 -0.47
CA ASP A 203 9.81 -15.53 0.39
C ASP A 203 10.29 -16.79 -0.32
N LYS A 204 10.97 -17.68 0.42
CA LYS A 204 11.49 -18.96 -0.12
C LYS A 204 10.37 -19.86 -0.68
N SER A 205 9.16 -19.73 -0.16
CA SER A 205 7.97 -20.47 -0.60
C SER A 205 7.19 -19.77 -1.72
N GLY A 206 7.58 -18.56 -2.12
CA GLY A 206 6.83 -17.74 -3.06
C GLY A 206 6.55 -18.43 -4.40
N HIS A 207 7.47 -19.25 -4.90
CA HIS A 207 7.25 -20.01 -6.13
C HIS A 207 6.06 -20.98 -6.06
N PHE A 208 5.74 -21.53 -4.87
CA PHE A 208 4.56 -22.37 -4.69
C PHE A 208 3.26 -21.56 -4.81
N ALA A 209 3.23 -20.34 -4.23
CA ALA A 209 2.06 -19.48 -4.33
C ALA A 209 1.72 -19.11 -5.77
N TYR A 210 2.75 -18.90 -6.60
CA TYR A 210 2.60 -18.64 -8.03
C TYR A 210 2.48 -19.91 -8.88
N GLY A 211 2.55 -21.11 -8.31
CA GLY A 211 2.47 -22.39 -9.06
C GLY A 211 3.61 -22.55 -10.06
N THR A 212 4.82 -22.10 -9.73
CA THR A 212 5.98 -22.09 -10.63
C THR A 212 7.25 -22.62 -9.95
N THR A 213 8.41 -22.51 -10.61
CA THR A 213 9.74 -22.82 -10.07
C THR A 213 10.44 -21.54 -9.62
N GLN A 214 11.60 -21.65 -8.96
CA GLN A 214 12.42 -20.47 -8.60
C GLN A 214 12.88 -19.71 -9.85
N GLU A 215 13.23 -20.40 -10.93
CA GLU A 215 13.58 -19.77 -12.21
C GLU A 215 12.36 -19.08 -12.84
N GLY A 216 11.18 -19.68 -12.72
CA GLY A 216 9.92 -19.11 -13.21
C GLY A 216 9.51 -17.84 -12.48
N LEU A 217 9.90 -17.66 -11.20
CA LEU A 217 9.65 -16.42 -10.46
C LEU A 217 10.35 -15.21 -11.11
N ILE A 218 11.50 -15.38 -11.75
CA ILE A 218 12.21 -14.28 -12.42
C ILE A 218 11.36 -13.72 -13.57
N GLU A 219 10.70 -14.58 -14.33
CA GLU A 219 9.81 -14.13 -15.42
C GLU A 219 8.56 -13.42 -14.86
N ILE A 220 8.04 -13.87 -13.72
CA ILE A 220 6.94 -13.21 -13.04
C ILE A 220 7.38 -11.83 -12.50
N GLN A 221 8.55 -11.72 -11.88
CA GLN A 221 9.14 -10.45 -11.44
C GLN A 221 9.24 -9.44 -12.60
N LYS A 222 9.75 -9.89 -13.75
CA LYS A 222 9.84 -9.06 -14.97
C LYS A 222 8.45 -8.59 -15.43
N ALA A 223 7.47 -9.50 -15.47
CA ALA A 223 6.10 -9.16 -15.87
C ALA A 223 5.45 -8.15 -14.91
N HIS A 224 5.67 -8.30 -13.61
CA HIS A 224 5.18 -7.37 -12.58
C HIS A 224 5.83 -5.99 -12.72
N LYS A 225 7.16 -5.93 -12.83
CA LYS A 225 7.87 -4.68 -13.10
C LYS A 225 7.40 -4.03 -14.41
N ASP A 226 7.20 -4.82 -15.47
CA ASP A 226 6.80 -4.29 -16.77
C ASP A 226 5.39 -3.68 -16.75
N ILE A 227 4.42 -4.29 -16.04
CA ILE A 227 3.08 -3.72 -15.94
C ILE A 227 3.08 -2.44 -15.09
N ASN A 228 3.79 -2.42 -13.94
CA ASN A 228 3.95 -1.23 -13.11
C ASN A 228 4.60 -0.10 -13.92
N ASN A 229 5.70 -0.37 -14.59
CA ASN A 229 6.41 0.62 -15.40
C ASN A 229 5.58 1.16 -16.57
N LYS A 230 4.74 0.34 -17.22
CA LYS A 230 3.82 0.81 -18.27
C LYS A 230 2.79 1.79 -17.73
N VAL A 231 2.22 1.53 -16.57
CA VAL A 231 1.27 2.45 -15.93
C VAL A 231 1.97 3.75 -15.52
N ILE A 232 3.15 3.66 -14.90
CA ILE A 232 3.96 4.83 -14.49
C ILE A 232 4.35 5.68 -15.72
N ALA A 233 4.78 5.05 -16.80
CA ALA A 233 5.19 5.76 -18.03
C ALA A 233 4.05 6.53 -18.70
N ASN A 234 2.82 6.07 -18.52
CA ASN A 234 1.60 6.70 -19.05
C ASN A 234 1.02 7.79 -18.13
N ALA A 235 1.52 7.91 -16.89
CA ALA A 235 1.06 8.90 -15.95
C ALA A 235 1.54 10.32 -16.30
N PRO A 236 0.84 11.38 -15.87
CA PRO A 236 1.30 12.76 -16.01
C PRO A 236 2.67 12.98 -15.36
N LYS A 237 3.53 13.80 -16.00
CA LYS A 237 4.95 13.93 -15.65
C LYS A 237 5.24 14.56 -14.29
N ASP A 238 4.31 15.34 -13.75
CA ASP A 238 4.47 16.04 -12.48
C ASP A 238 3.83 15.32 -11.29
N ILE A 239 3.27 14.12 -11.52
CA ILE A 239 2.78 13.25 -10.45
C ILE A 239 3.95 12.43 -9.89
N VAL A 240 3.99 12.34 -8.56
CA VAL A 240 4.91 11.43 -7.85
C VAL A 240 4.24 10.09 -7.67
N ILE A 241 4.92 9.02 -8.04
CA ILE A 241 4.44 7.65 -7.86
C ILE A 241 5.47 6.87 -7.03
N ASN A 242 5.10 6.60 -5.78
CA ASN A 242 5.88 5.78 -4.87
C ASN A 242 5.32 4.35 -4.82
N THR A 243 6.07 3.39 -4.32
CA THR A 243 5.56 2.05 -4.02
C THR A 243 5.83 1.66 -2.57
N HIS A 244 4.89 0.94 -1.96
CA HIS A 244 5.09 0.28 -0.67
C HIS A 244 5.16 -1.23 -0.89
N VAL A 245 6.28 -1.84 -0.48
CA VAL A 245 6.49 -3.28 -0.55
C VAL A 245 6.15 -3.92 0.78
N CYS A 246 5.00 -4.59 0.82
CA CYS A 246 4.45 -5.23 2.01
C CYS A 246 4.77 -6.73 2.05
N ARG A 247 4.85 -7.30 3.27
CA ARG A 247 4.93 -8.75 3.51
C ARG A 247 3.65 -9.34 4.11
N GLY A 248 2.56 -8.60 3.98
CA GLY A 248 1.30 -8.90 4.65
C GLY A 248 1.22 -8.26 6.04
N ASN A 249 0.08 -7.65 6.30
CA ASN A 249 -0.20 -6.98 7.57
C ASN A 249 -1.68 -7.17 7.90
N PHE A 250 -1.98 -8.13 8.75
CA PHE A 250 -3.34 -8.49 9.16
C PHE A 250 -3.36 -8.82 10.64
N HIS A 251 -4.16 -8.09 11.42
CA HIS A 251 -4.41 -8.33 12.84
C HIS A 251 -3.12 -8.59 13.65
N SER A 252 -2.07 -7.79 13.41
CA SER A 252 -0.73 -7.88 14.01
C SER A 252 0.11 -9.10 13.58
N THR A 253 -0.25 -9.77 12.48
CA THR A 253 0.55 -10.84 11.89
C THR A 253 0.99 -10.53 10.46
N TYR A 254 1.71 -11.43 9.82
CA TYR A 254 2.26 -11.29 8.48
C TYR A 254 1.99 -12.55 7.63
N ALA A 255 2.11 -12.43 6.31
CA ALA A 255 1.95 -13.55 5.38
C ALA A 255 3.31 -14.11 4.91
N ASN A 256 4.28 -13.25 4.61
CA ASN A 256 5.54 -13.62 3.96
C ASN A 256 6.76 -13.20 4.79
N SER A 257 7.89 -13.91 4.59
CA SER A 257 9.16 -13.66 5.24
C SER A 257 10.30 -13.85 4.23
N GLY A 258 11.26 -12.93 4.18
CA GLY A 258 12.42 -13.04 3.30
C GLY A 258 13.13 -11.70 3.12
N ALA A 259 14.45 -11.74 2.98
CA ALA A 259 15.25 -10.60 2.60
C ALA A 259 14.92 -10.15 1.16
N TYR A 260 15.24 -8.91 0.80
CA TYR A 260 14.98 -8.38 -0.54
C TYR A 260 15.95 -8.90 -1.61
N ASP A 261 17.01 -9.65 -1.24
CA ASP A 261 18.04 -10.13 -2.17
C ASP A 261 17.47 -10.80 -3.44
N PRO A 262 16.47 -11.72 -3.37
CA PRO A 262 15.98 -12.41 -4.56
C PRO A 262 15.23 -11.52 -5.56
N VAL A 263 14.79 -10.33 -5.14
CA VAL A 263 14.00 -9.41 -5.98
C VAL A 263 14.73 -8.09 -6.27
N ALA A 264 15.84 -7.83 -5.60
CA ALA A 264 16.50 -6.54 -5.58
C ALA A 264 16.94 -6.03 -6.95
N ASP A 265 17.47 -6.89 -7.80
CA ASP A 265 17.99 -6.49 -9.12
C ASP A 265 16.86 -5.95 -10.02
N ILE A 266 15.69 -6.56 -10.00
CA ILE A 266 14.54 -6.15 -10.82
C ILE A 266 13.76 -5.04 -10.11
N LEU A 267 13.39 -5.23 -8.84
CA LEU A 267 12.61 -4.25 -8.07
C LEU A 267 13.36 -2.92 -7.95
N PHE A 268 14.55 -2.92 -7.36
CA PHE A 268 15.28 -1.68 -7.08
C PHE A 268 16.03 -1.14 -8.30
N GLY A 269 16.49 -2.04 -9.17
CA GLY A 269 17.25 -1.67 -10.37
C GLY A 269 16.38 -1.14 -11.50
N GLU A 270 15.18 -1.70 -11.71
CA GLU A 270 14.44 -1.50 -12.94
C GLU A 270 13.03 -0.90 -12.78
N GLU A 271 12.41 -0.91 -11.58
CA GLU A 271 11.09 -0.31 -11.40
C GLU A 271 11.19 1.23 -11.34
N ASN A 272 10.31 1.94 -12.07
CA ASN A 272 10.42 3.38 -12.32
C ASN A 272 9.64 4.25 -11.32
N VAL A 273 9.58 3.85 -10.05
CA VAL A 273 8.97 4.65 -8.99
C VAL A 273 9.91 5.75 -8.49
N ASP A 274 9.37 6.77 -7.82
CA ASP A 274 10.14 7.86 -7.21
C ASP A 274 10.72 7.46 -5.85
N ALA A 275 10.00 6.61 -5.09
CA ALA A 275 10.45 6.13 -3.79
C ALA A 275 9.87 4.75 -3.46
N TYR A 276 10.60 4.03 -2.60
CA TYR A 276 10.21 2.75 -2.02
C TYR A 276 9.93 2.92 -0.52
N TYR A 277 8.76 2.47 -0.04
CA TYR A 277 8.46 2.29 1.38
C TYR A 277 8.66 0.81 1.72
N LEU A 278 9.68 0.49 2.49
CA LEU A 278 10.15 -0.89 2.68
C LEU A 278 10.06 -1.32 4.14
N GLU A 279 9.58 -2.55 4.38
CA GLU A 279 9.57 -3.15 5.71
C GLU A 279 10.97 -3.58 6.13
N PHE A 280 11.42 -3.05 7.28
CA PHE A 280 12.67 -3.40 7.96
C PHE A 280 12.51 -3.40 9.49
N ASP A 281 11.30 -3.64 9.99
CA ASP A 281 10.98 -3.56 11.42
C ASP A 281 11.57 -4.72 12.25
N ASP A 282 11.83 -5.86 11.62
CA ASP A 282 12.42 -7.03 12.27
C ASP A 282 13.33 -7.85 11.33
N GLU A 283 13.87 -8.96 11.85
CA GLU A 283 14.81 -9.84 11.14
C GLU A 283 14.21 -10.56 9.92
N ARG A 284 12.85 -10.65 9.79
CA ARG A 284 12.19 -11.25 8.61
C ARG A 284 12.60 -10.57 7.31
N SER A 285 12.89 -9.27 7.38
CA SER A 285 13.22 -8.45 6.20
C SER A 285 14.69 -8.56 5.77
N GLY A 286 15.53 -9.23 6.53
CA GLY A 286 16.97 -9.30 6.29
C GLY A 286 17.68 -7.97 6.54
N GLY A 287 18.89 -7.84 5.98
CA GLY A 287 19.72 -6.65 6.11
C GLY A 287 19.52 -5.63 4.98
N PHE A 288 20.29 -4.53 5.03
CA PHE A 288 20.18 -3.40 4.11
C PHE A 288 21.01 -3.53 2.82
N ALA A 289 21.83 -4.59 2.68
CA ALA A 289 22.69 -4.76 1.50
C ALA A 289 21.96 -4.66 0.14
N PRO A 290 20.71 -5.17 -0.01
CA PRO A 290 19.95 -5.01 -1.24
C PRO A 290 19.70 -3.55 -1.67
N LEU A 291 19.73 -2.59 -0.73
CA LEU A 291 19.54 -1.15 -1.04
C LEU A 291 20.63 -0.59 -1.95
N ALA A 292 21.80 -1.23 -2.04
CA ALA A 292 22.84 -0.87 -3.00
C ALA A 292 22.40 -1.01 -4.47
N LYS A 293 21.28 -1.73 -4.73
CA LYS A 293 20.68 -1.88 -6.06
C LYS A 293 19.70 -0.77 -6.43
N VAL A 294 19.34 0.13 -5.50
CA VAL A 294 18.39 1.23 -5.76
C VAL A 294 19.00 2.21 -6.76
N SER A 295 18.52 2.13 -7.99
CA SER A 295 19.06 2.87 -9.13
C SER A 295 18.65 4.36 -9.15
N GLY A 296 19.45 5.18 -9.81
CA GLY A 296 19.18 6.62 -9.98
C GLY A 296 19.16 7.38 -8.66
N ASP A 297 18.26 8.34 -8.55
CA ASP A 297 18.05 9.20 -7.38
C ASP A 297 16.83 8.81 -6.54
N LYS A 298 16.30 7.61 -6.76
CA LYS A 298 15.12 7.09 -6.04
C LYS A 298 15.37 7.09 -4.53
N LYS A 299 14.33 7.40 -3.79
CA LYS A 299 14.35 7.51 -2.33
C LYS A 299 13.92 6.20 -1.68
N VAL A 300 14.35 5.99 -0.45
CA VAL A 300 13.95 4.83 0.37
C VAL A 300 13.41 5.30 1.71
N VAL A 301 12.17 4.94 1.98
CA VAL A 301 11.53 5.16 3.28
C VAL A 301 11.68 3.87 4.08
N LEU A 302 12.52 3.92 5.10
CA LEU A 302 12.83 2.79 5.98
C LEU A 302 11.68 2.59 6.98
N GLY A 303 10.96 1.50 6.82
CA GLY A 303 9.91 1.06 7.74
C GLY A 303 10.51 0.35 8.94
N LEU A 304 11.07 1.10 9.89
CA LEU A 304 11.79 0.55 11.05
C LEU A 304 10.93 0.44 12.31
N ILE A 305 9.75 1.03 12.31
CA ILE A 305 8.82 1.02 13.45
C ILE A 305 7.70 0.04 13.15
N THR A 306 7.54 -1.00 13.98
CA THR A 306 6.48 -1.99 13.77
C THR A 306 5.10 -1.47 14.10
N THR A 307 4.11 -1.79 13.26
CA THR A 307 2.68 -1.57 13.53
C THR A 307 2.00 -2.83 14.10
N LYS A 308 2.77 -3.90 14.33
CA LYS A 308 2.26 -5.20 14.79
C LYS A 308 2.33 -5.39 16.32
N SER A 309 3.02 -4.49 17.02
CA SER A 309 3.21 -4.54 18.48
C SER A 309 3.07 -3.16 19.09
N PRO A 310 2.42 -3.03 20.27
CA PRO A 310 2.31 -1.75 20.98
C PRO A 310 3.63 -1.26 21.56
N LYS A 311 4.61 -2.14 21.73
CA LYS A 311 5.91 -1.78 22.32
C LYS A 311 6.60 -0.74 21.43
N LEU A 312 7.01 0.38 22.04
CA LEU A 312 7.84 1.37 21.35
C LEU A 312 9.26 0.82 21.17
N GLU A 313 9.81 1.10 20.01
CA GLU A 313 11.21 0.79 19.68
C GLU A 313 12.16 1.67 20.48
N ASN A 314 13.39 1.19 20.69
CA ASN A 314 14.46 1.99 21.25
C ASN A 314 14.94 3.00 20.20
N LYS A 315 14.89 4.30 20.54
CA LYS A 315 15.24 5.38 19.62
C LYS A 315 16.67 5.28 19.09
N GLU A 316 17.64 5.00 19.97
CA GLU A 316 19.06 4.88 19.59
C GLU A 316 19.30 3.68 18.66
N GLU A 317 18.62 2.56 18.92
CA GLU A 317 18.69 1.38 18.04
C GLU A 317 18.16 1.69 16.63
N VAL A 318 17.03 2.42 16.52
CA VAL A 318 16.48 2.82 15.21
C VAL A 318 17.43 3.78 14.49
N ILE A 319 18.01 4.77 15.19
CA ILE A 319 19.01 5.69 14.62
C ILE A 319 20.24 4.89 14.11
N ASN A 320 20.75 3.95 14.89
CA ASN A 320 21.87 3.10 14.48
C ASN A 320 21.52 2.30 13.21
N ARG A 321 20.30 1.80 13.08
CA ARG A 321 19.85 1.08 11.88
C ARG A 321 19.73 1.99 10.66
N ILE A 322 19.35 3.26 10.82
CA ILE A 322 19.38 4.24 9.73
C ILE A 322 20.83 4.43 9.25
N HIS A 323 21.80 4.60 10.15
CA HIS A 323 23.21 4.71 9.80
C HIS A 323 23.81 3.40 9.26
N GLU A 324 23.24 2.24 9.60
CA GLU A 324 23.60 0.99 8.93
C GLU A 324 23.14 0.98 7.47
N ALA A 325 21.91 1.44 7.19
CA ALA A 325 21.39 1.56 5.83
C ALA A 325 22.17 2.58 4.98
N GLU A 326 22.68 3.66 5.61
CA GLU A 326 23.52 4.68 4.97
C GLU A 326 24.79 4.12 4.32
N LYS A 327 25.28 2.96 4.74
CA LYS A 327 26.42 2.27 4.12
C LYS A 327 26.14 1.81 2.68
N TYR A 328 24.87 1.71 2.29
CA TYR A 328 24.42 1.18 1.00
C TYR A 328 23.75 2.22 0.11
N ILE A 329 23.16 3.26 0.70
CA ILE A 329 22.46 4.34 -0.01
C ILE A 329 22.65 5.65 0.77
N PRO A 330 22.95 6.78 0.12
CA PRO A 330 23.21 8.05 0.80
C PRO A 330 22.09 8.48 1.76
N LEU A 331 22.46 9.06 2.91
CA LEU A 331 21.53 9.48 3.96
C LEU A 331 20.47 10.48 3.47
N ASP A 332 20.80 11.33 2.50
CA ASP A 332 19.89 12.30 1.89
C ASP A 332 18.78 11.65 1.06
N ARG A 333 18.95 10.37 0.68
CA ARG A 333 17.93 9.54 0.01
C ARG A 333 17.15 8.66 0.97
N LEU A 334 17.47 8.66 2.29
CA LEU A 334 16.80 7.89 3.32
C LEU A 334 15.74 8.71 4.06
N TYR A 335 14.67 8.05 4.41
CA TYR A 335 13.48 8.57 5.08
C TYR A 335 13.01 7.53 6.12
N LEU A 336 12.09 7.89 7.02
CA LEU A 336 11.60 7.00 8.06
C LEU A 336 10.07 6.92 8.07
N SER A 337 9.54 5.72 8.27
CA SER A 337 8.12 5.47 8.50
C SER A 337 7.89 4.23 9.38
N PRO A 338 6.66 3.98 9.84
CA PRO A 338 6.25 2.63 10.22
C PRO A 338 6.42 1.65 9.06
N GLN A 339 6.60 0.36 9.35
CA GLN A 339 6.88 -0.67 8.33
C GLN A 339 5.71 -0.89 7.38
N CYS A 340 4.47 -0.67 7.84
CA CYS A 340 3.23 -0.76 7.07
C CYS A 340 2.19 0.22 7.65
N GLY A 341 0.94 0.20 7.18
CA GLY A 341 -0.17 0.84 7.84
C GLY A 341 -0.56 0.16 9.17
N PHE A 342 -1.41 0.78 9.97
CA PHE A 342 -1.92 0.23 11.23
C PHE A 342 -3.15 -0.67 11.02
N ALA A 343 -3.81 -0.59 9.88
CA ALA A 343 -5.02 -1.36 9.59
C ALA A 343 -5.22 -1.55 8.08
N SER A 344 -4.52 -2.52 7.50
CA SER A 344 -4.67 -2.89 6.07
C SER A 344 -6.04 -3.52 5.75
N CYS A 345 -6.71 -4.09 6.77
CA CYS A 345 -8.11 -4.48 6.77
C CYS A 345 -8.82 -3.74 7.91
N GLU A 346 -10.14 -3.61 7.84
CA GLU A 346 -10.93 -2.87 8.83
C GLU A 346 -10.80 -3.36 10.27
N ILE A 347 -10.49 -4.66 10.47
CA ILE A 347 -10.23 -5.23 11.78
C ILE A 347 -9.05 -4.54 12.50
N GLY A 348 -8.04 -4.07 11.73
CA GLY A 348 -6.86 -3.40 12.25
C GLY A 348 -5.89 -4.31 13.02
N ASN A 349 -4.74 -3.76 13.37
CA ASN A 349 -3.75 -4.42 14.22
C ASN A 349 -4.14 -4.31 15.71
N LYS A 350 -3.55 -5.16 16.55
CA LYS A 350 -3.82 -5.27 18.00
C LYS A 350 -3.12 -4.17 18.80
N LEU A 351 -3.38 -2.93 18.41
CA LEU A 351 -2.90 -1.71 19.08
C LEU A 351 -4.10 -0.83 19.41
N THR A 352 -3.95 0.05 20.41
CA THR A 352 -4.88 1.15 20.65
C THR A 352 -4.55 2.36 19.76
N GLU A 353 -5.49 3.30 19.66
CA GLU A 353 -5.23 4.56 18.96
C GLU A 353 -4.08 5.35 19.61
N GLU A 354 -3.98 5.35 20.95
CA GLU A 354 -2.91 6.03 21.69
C GLU A 354 -1.54 5.43 21.34
N GLU A 355 -1.44 4.11 21.25
CA GLU A 355 -0.22 3.40 20.87
C GLU A 355 0.16 3.71 19.41
N GLN A 356 -0.82 3.76 18.49
CA GLN A 356 -0.61 4.21 17.12
C GLN A 356 0.01 5.63 17.08
N TRP A 357 -0.55 6.57 17.83
CA TRP A 357 -0.05 7.94 17.87
C TRP A 357 1.32 8.06 18.53
N ALA A 358 1.60 7.26 19.56
CA ALA A 358 2.92 7.18 20.19
C ALA A 358 4.00 6.69 19.19
N LYS A 359 3.69 5.69 18.35
CA LYS A 359 4.58 5.22 17.28
C LYS A 359 4.89 6.33 16.27
N LEU A 360 3.89 7.06 15.81
CA LEU A 360 4.08 8.17 14.87
C LEU A 360 4.87 9.33 15.49
N THR A 361 4.65 9.60 16.77
CA THR A 361 5.45 10.58 17.50
C THR A 361 6.92 10.17 17.54
N LEU A 362 7.21 8.90 17.84
CA LEU A 362 8.56 8.34 17.84
C LEU A 362 9.24 8.47 16.46
N VAL A 363 8.52 8.13 15.37
CA VAL A 363 9.02 8.29 13.99
C VAL A 363 9.47 9.73 13.74
N LYS A 364 8.62 10.71 14.10
CA LYS A 364 8.94 12.13 13.94
C LYS A 364 10.13 12.58 14.78
N GLU A 365 10.21 12.14 16.04
CA GLU A 365 11.33 12.49 16.95
C GLU A 365 12.66 11.96 16.42
N ILE A 366 12.70 10.70 15.97
CA ILE A 366 13.88 10.09 15.37
C ILE A 366 14.29 10.85 14.11
N ALA A 367 13.34 11.11 13.22
CA ALA A 367 13.63 11.81 11.98
C ALA A 367 14.20 13.22 12.21
N LYS A 368 13.68 13.95 13.17
CA LYS A 368 14.22 15.27 13.56
C LYS A 368 15.65 15.19 14.13
N GLU A 369 15.99 14.11 14.81
CA GLU A 369 17.34 13.94 15.34
C GLU A 369 18.35 13.58 14.23
N VAL A 370 17.93 12.78 13.25
CA VAL A 370 18.83 12.31 12.17
C VAL A 370 19.00 13.36 11.06
N TRP A 371 17.93 14.09 10.72
CA TRP A 371 17.96 15.00 9.56
C TRP A 371 17.74 16.50 9.89
N GLY A 372 17.49 16.88 11.15
CA GLY A 372 17.27 18.26 11.60
C GLY A 372 15.81 18.63 11.53
#